data_3706d658fac5cd0f4911e7ed4f01458e
#
_entry.id   3706d658fac5cd0f4911e7ed4f01458e
#
_cell.length_a   1.000
_cell.length_b   1.000
_cell.length_c   1.000
_cell.angle_alpha   90.00
_cell.angle_beta   90.00
_cell.angle_gamma   90.00
#
_symmetry.space_group_name_H-M   'P 1'
#
loop_
_entity.id
_entity.type
_entity.pdbx_description
1 polymer ?
#
loop_
_entity_poly.entity_id
_entity_poly.type
_entity_poly.pdbx_seq_one_letter_code
_entity_poly.pdbx_strand_id
1 'polypeptide(L)'
;QNAIGLVTGTLTLNQNVAMTAKEAADFTNGITINKDITIDGKGHTIDAKNLGRIFSIGEGFTVTLTNATLINGKADKGGAIYNDGSLTLSDVKLSDNAADSYGGAVFNNGHLVVGNSVFDSNDIVNRGSASVDYGGAAIYNWYDGVLTVSGSNFTNNIKNYKNGDRLVGAVATIGDATISDSCFVNNAGRWGGAISASGYLIAGDDVNTLTVSGSTF
;
A
#
# COMPACT_ATOMS: atom_id res chain seq x y z
N GLN A 1 0.19 -19.55 5.08
CA GLN A 1 1.65 -19.56 5.13
C GLN A 1 2.22 -20.88 4.57
N ASN A 2 1.64 -22.03 4.94
CA ASN A 2 2.11 -23.33 4.42
C ASN A 2 2.04 -23.40 2.89
N ALA A 3 1.00 -22.85 2.25
CA ALA A 3 0.89 -22.81 0.80
C ALA A 3 2.03 -21.99 0.16
N ILE A 4 2.32 -20.80 0.68
CA ILE A 4 3.42 -19.95 0.17
C ILE A 4 4.78 -20.63 0.38
N GLY A 5 4.99 -21.30 1.53
CA GLY A 5 6.24 -22.01 1.83
C GLY A 5 6.56 -23.15 0.86
N LEU A 6 5.55 -23.85 0.37
CA LEU A 6 5.69 -25.07 -0.45
C LEU A 6 5.71 -24.80 -1.97
N VAL A 7 5.12 -23.65 -2.42
CA VAL A 7 5.03 -23.36 -3.86
C VAL A 7 6.31 -22.75 -4.39
N THR A 8 6.79 -23.26 -5.52
CA THR A 8 7.81 -22.63 -6.36
C THR A 8 7.12 -22.08 -7.62
N GLY A 9 7.32 -20.80 -7.92
CA GLY A 9 6.73 -20.15 -9.10
C GLY A 9 5.40 -19.46 -8.80
N THR A 10 4.27 -20.02 -9.22
CA THR A 10 2.96 -19.36 -9.09
C THR A 10 2.07 -20.04 -8.06
N LEU A 11 1.59 -19.28 -7.09
CA LEU A 11 0.50 -19.64 -6.19
C LEU A 11 -0.82 -19.10 -6.76
N THR A 12 -1.78 -19.98 -6.96
CA THR A 12 -3.12 -19.58 -7.42
C THR A 12 -4.14 -19.72 -6.30
N LEU A 13 -4.95 -18.69 -6.07
CA LEU A 13 -6.09 -18.79 -5.16
C LEU A 13 -7.25 -19.50 -5.86
N ASN A 14 -7.91 -20.42 -5.14
CA ASN A 14 -9.05 -21.16 -5.65
C ASN A 14 -10.38 -20.76 -4.98
N GLN A 15 -10.31 -19.89 -3.98
CA GLN A 15 -11.47 -19.39 -3.24
C GLN A 15 -11.10 -18.12 -2.47
N ASN A 16 -12.10 -17.42 -1.98
CA ASN A 16 -11.88 -16.32 -1.04
C ASN A 16 -11.29 -16.85 0.26
N VAL A 17 -10.39 -16.07 0.84
CA VAL A 17 -9.71 -16.36 2.10
C VAL A 17 -10.05 -15.28 3.12
N ALA A 18 -10.39 -15.66 4.33
CA ALA A 18 -10.59 -14.74 5.43
C ALA A 18 -9.68 -15.12 6.61
N MET A 19 -9.03 -14.12 7.19
CA MET A 19 -8.18 -14.29 8.36
C MET A 19 -9.03 -14.68 9.59
N THR A 20 -8.56 -15.63 10.36
CA THR A 20 -9.13 -15.99 11.66
C THR A 20 -8.33 -15.36 12.80
N ALA A 21 -8.90 -15.28 13.99
CA ALA A 21 -8.20 -14.77 15.18
C ALA A 21 -6.93 -15.59 15.51
N LYS A 22 -6.93 -16.90 15.21
CA LYS A 22 -5.76 -17.76 15.39
C LYS A 22 -4.65 -17.37 14.43
N GLU A 23 -4.97 -17.19 13.15
CA GLU A 23 -3.99 -16.76 12.14
C GLU A 23 -3.44 -15.37 12.43
N ALA A 24 -4.26 -14.45 12.94
CA ALA A 24 -3.80 -13.14 13.36
C ALA A 24 -2.78 -13.21 14.50
N ALA A 25 -2.96 -14.14 15.45
CA ALA A 25 -2.01 -14.37 16.53
C ALA A 25 -0.70 -15.02 16.03
N ASP A 26 -0.82 -15.92 15.04
CA ASP A 26 0.34 -16.62 14.45
C ASP A 26 1.13 -15.72 13.48
N PHE A 27 0.48 -14.72 12.87
CA PHE A 27 1.06 -13.83 11.85
C PHE A 27 0.88 -12.35 12.19
N THR A 28 1.43 -11.91 13.31
CA THR A 28 1.29 -10.54 13.83
C THR A 28 1.77 -9.45 12.85
N ASN A 29 2.72 -9.78 11.97
CA ASN A 29 3.24 -8.89 10.93
C ASN A 29 2.71 -9.23 9.52
N GLY A 30 1.64 -10.00 9.41
CA GLY A 30 1.15 -10.57 8.16
C GLY A 30 1.92 -11.79 7.71
N ILE A 31 1.51 -12.37 6.59
CA ILE A 31 2.23 -13.48 5.97
C ILE A 31 3.53 -12.94 5.37
N THR A 32 4.66 -13.32 5.94
CA THR A 32 5.97 -12.90 5.45
C THR A 32 6.36 -13.73 4.23
N ILE A 33 6.73 -13.05 3.14
CA ILE A 33 7.15 -13.65 1.88
C ILE A 33 8.65 -13.38 1.71
N ASN A 34 9.47 -14.40 1.94
CA ASN A 34 10.91 -14.38 1.81
C ASN A 34 11.35 -15.32 0.68
N LYS A 35 10.78 -15.13 -0.50
CA LYS A 35 11.10 -15.84 -1.73
C LYS A 35 10.46 -15.15 -2.93
N ASP A 36 11.00 -15.39 -4.10
CA ASP A 36 10.41 -14.96 -5.35
C ASP A 36 9.16 -15.79 -5.65
N ILE A 37 8.03 -15.12 -5.88
CA ILE A 37 6.75 -15.80 -6.11
C ILE A 37 5.78 -14.89 -6.89
N THR A 38 5.00 -15.54 -7.74
CA THR A 38 3.79 -14.92 -8.30
C THR A 38 2.56 -15.44 -7.54
N ILE A 39 1.67 -14.55 -7.14
CA ILE A 39 0.37 -14.88 -6.53
C ILE A 39 -0.71 -14.41 -7.49
N ASP A 40 -1.43 -15.36 -8.09
CA ASP A 40 -2.59 -15.06 -8.92
C ASP A 40 -3.87 -15.28 -8.11
N GLY A 41 -4.54 -14.21 -7.81
CA GLY A 41 -5.77 -14.21 -7.02
C GLY A 41 -6.98 -14.75 -7.76
N LYS A 42 -6.96 -14.88 -9.08
CA LYS A 42 -8.12 -15.32 -9.90
C LYS A 42 -9.44 -14.57 -9.59
N GLY A 43 -9.32 -13.31 -9.21
CA GLY A 43 -10.47 -12.49 -8.78
C GLY A 43 -10.95 -12.75 -7.36
N HIS A 44 -10.28 -13.62 -6.61
CA HIS A 44 -10.65 -13.91 -5.22
C HIS A 44 -10.18 -12.83 -4.24
N THR A 45 -10.85 -12.81 -3.11
CA THR A 45 -10.62 -11.85 -2.02
C THR A 45 -9.80 -12.49 -0.89
N ILE A 46 -8.84 -11.73 -0.38
CA ILE A 46 -8.17 -11.99 0.90
C ILE A 46 -8.66 -10.92 1.87
N ASP A 47 -9.40 -11.35 2.89
CA ASP A 47 -10.00 -10.47 3.89
C ASP A 47 -9.30 -10.66 5.25
N ALA A 48 -8.58 -9.64 5.69
CA ALA A 48 -7.88 -9.67 6.97
C ALA A 48 -8.80 -9.42 8.18
N LYS A 49 -10.08 -9.11 7.99
CA LYS A 49 -11.08 -8.88 9.07
C LYS A 49 -10.67 -7.83 10.12
N ASN A 50 -9.79 -6.90 9.75
CA ASN A 50 -9.16 -5.93 10.67
C ASN A 50 -8.32 -6.60 11.79
N LEU A 51 -7.91 -7.84 11.62
CA LEU A 51 -7.17 -8.60 12.61
C LEU A 51 -5.65 -8.45 12.46
N GLY A 52 -5.16 -8.01 11.29
CA GLY A 52 -3.74 -7.82 11.04
C GLY A 52 -3.44 -7.38 9.61
N ARG A 53 -2.16 -7.29 9.30
CA ARG A 53 -1.64 -7.09 7.93
C ARG A 53 -1.83 -8.37 7.12
N ILE A 54 -1.99 -8.22 5.80
CA ILE A 54 -2.10 -9.38 4.91
C ILE A 54 -0.72 -9.93 4.55
N PHE A 55 0.18 -9.08 3.98
CA PHE A 55 1.50 -9.49 3.53
C PHE A 55 2.62 -8.59 4.04
N SER A 56 3.77 -9.19 4.31
CA SER A 56 5.07 -8.51 4.43
C SER A 56 6.03 -9.11 3.40
N ILE A 57 6.60 -8.26 2.54
CA ILE A 57 7.57 -8.68 1.53
C ILE A 57 8.96 -8.39 2.08
N GLY A 58 9.79 -9.42 2.17
CA GLY A 58 11.16 -9.30 2.66
C GLY A 58 12.10 -8.64 1.65
N GLU A 59 13.12 -7.98 2.16
CA GLU A 59 14.20 -7.39 1.35
C GLU A 59 14.87 -8.44 0.45
N GLY A 60 15.18 -8.05 -0.79
CA GLY A 60 15.85 -8.91 -1.77
C GLY A 60 14.93 -9.90 -2.49
N PHE A 61 13.65 -9.96 -2.15
CA PHE A 61 12.71 -10.87 -2.82
C PHE A 61 11.77 -10.12 -3.77
N THR A 62 11.37 -10.84 -4.83
CA THR A 62 10.47 -10.33 -5.86
C THR A 62 9.11 -11.03 -5.78
N VAL A 63 8.07 -10.24 -5.57
CA VAL A 63 6.68 -10.72 -5.49
C VAL A 63 5.83 -10.05 -6.56
N THR A 64 5.08 -10.84 -7.30
CA THR A 64 4.04 -10.34 -8.21
C THR A 64 2.68 -10.79 -7.68
N LEU A 65 1.78 -9.86 -7.46
CA LEU A 65 0.40 -10.13 -7.09
C LEU A 65 -0.52 -9.66 -8.21
N THR A 66 -1.34 -10.55 -8.72
CA THR A 66 -2.27 -10.24 -9.83
C THR A 66 -3.69 -10.69 -9.52
N ASN A 67 -4.67 -10.01 -10.13
CA ASN A 67 -6.08 -10.43 -10.12
C ASN A 67 -6.62 -10.74 -8.70
N ALA A 68 -6.31 -9.92 -7.72
CA ALA A 68 -6.69 -10.16 -6.32
C ALA A 68 -7.41 -8.95 -5.72
N THR A 69 -8.23 -9.22 -4.71
CA THR A 69 -8.79 -8.17 -3.85
C THR A 69 -8.27 -8.34 -2.42
N LEU A 70 -7.65 -7.30 -1.86
CA LEU A 70 -7.14 -7.26 -0.49
C LEU A 70 -7.97 -6.29 0.33
N ILE A 71 -8.63 -6.78 1.37
CA ILE A 71 -9.52 -5.94 2.18
C ILE A 71 -9.30 -6.09 3.69
N ASN A 72 -9.68 -5.02 4.41
CA ASN A 72 -9.72 -4.99 5.86
C ASN A 72 -8.37 -5.34 6.53
N GLY A 73 -7.25 -5.03 5.86
CA GLY A 73 -5.93 -5.10 6.46
C GLY A 73 -5.75 -3.99 7.48
N LYS A 74 -5.13 -4.29 8.64
CA LYS A 74 -4.88 -3.31 9.69
C LYS A 74 -3.52 -3.52 10.35
N ALA A 75 -2.70 -2.45 10.40
CA ALA A 75 -1.38 -2.48 11.02
C ALA A 75 -0.91 -1.07 11.41
N ASP A 76 0.27 -0.95 12.03
CA ASP A 76 0.89 0.37 12.28
C ASP A 76 1.25 1.06 10.95
N LYS A 77 1.88 0.33 10.03
CA LYS A 77 2.24 0.78 8.68
C LYS A 77 1.86 -0.30 7.67
N GLY A 78 1.37 0.09 6.48
CA GLY A 78 0.99 -0.86 5.46
C GLY A 78 -0.11 -1.81 5.91
N GLY A 79 -1.34 -1.30 6.04
CA GLY A 79 -2.47 -2.10 6.54
C GLY A 79 -2.67 -3.40 5.78
N ALA A 80 -2.59 -3.38 4.45
CA ALA A 80 -2.61 -4.59 3.65
C ALA A 80 -1.21 -5.15 3.40
N ILE A 81 -0.25 -4.30 2.99
CA ILE A 81 1.09 -4.74 2.57
C ILE A 81 2.17 -3.84 3.15
N TYR A 82 3.22 -4.45 3.69
CA TYR A 82 4.50 -3.82 3.99
C TYR A 82 5.55 -4.37 3.02
N ASN A 83 6.20 -3.50 2.24
CA ASN A 83 7.14 -3.89 1.20
C ASN A 83 8.55 -3.36 1.46
N ASP A 84 9.49 -4.26 1.76
CA ASP A 84 10.94 -3.98 1.77
C ASP A 84 11.65 -4.56 0.52
N GLY A 85 10.94 -5.37 -0.29
CA GLY A 85 11.48 -6.03 -1.47
C GLY A 85 11.06 -5.36 -2.79
N SER A 86 10.87 -6.18 -3.81
CA SER A 86 10.34 -5.76 -5.11
C SER A 86 8.92 -6.33 -5.29
N LEU A 87 7.91 -5.44 -5.30
CA LEU A 87 6.50 -5.81 -5.40
C LEU A 87 5.88 -5.26 -6.69
N THR A 88 5.23 -6.12 -7.44
CA THR A 88 4.37 -5.73 -8.55
C THR A 88 2.91 -6.05 -8.21
N LEU A 89 2.04 -5.05 -8.34
CA LEU A 89 0.59 -5.17 -8.25
C LEU A 89 0.00 -4.91 -9.64
N SER A 90 -0.70 -5.89 -10.20
CA SER A 90 -1.38 -5.76 -11.49
C SER A 90 -2.82 -6.25 -11.39
N ASP A 91 -3.77 -5.41 -11.76
CA ASP A 91 -5.19 -5.73 -11.70
C ASP A 91 -5.64 -6.11 -10.27
N VAL A 92 -5.13 -5.38 -9.26
CA VAL A 92 -5.39 -5.63 -7.84
C VAL A 92 -6.30 -4.54 -7.28
N LYS A 93 -7.27 -4.94 -6.46
CA LYS A 93 -8.04 -4.00 -5.67
C LYS A 93 -7.59 -4.06 -4.20
N LEU A 94 -7.22 -2.91 -3.64
CA LEU A 94 -6.97 -2.74 -2.21
C LEU A 94 -8.02 -1.80 -1.64
N SER A 95 -8.91 -2.30 -0.79
CA SER A 95 -9.96 -1.47 -0.23
C SER A 95 -10.17 -1.70 1.26
N ASP A 96 -10.62 -0.64 1.93
CA ASP A 96 -10.92 -0.67 3.36
C ASP A 96 -9.74 -1.09 4.26
N ASN A 97 -8.51 -0.92 3.77
CA ASN A 97 -7.33 -1.18 4.57
C ASN A 97 -6.96 0.06 5.40
N ALA A 98 -6.39 -0.15 6.57
CA ALA A 98 -6.06 0.93 7.47
C ALA A 98 -4.68 0.77 8.11
N ALA A 99 -3.96 1.88 8.23
CA ALA A 99 -2.75 1.92 9.04
C ALA A 99 -2.90 2.94 10.17
N ASP A 100 -2.15 2.72 11.26
CA ASP A 100 -2.16 3.70 12.35
C ASP A 100 -1.43 4.97 11.91
N SER A 101 -0.36 4.86 11.08
CA SER A 101 0.48 6.01 10.74
C SER A 101 0.71 6.21 9.24
N TYR A 102 1.18 5.20 8.51
CA TYR A 102 1.63 5.36 7.13
C TYR A 102 1.19 4.21 6.23
N GLY A 103 0.74 4.53 5.02
CA GLY A 103 0.38 3.54 4.03
C GLY A 103 -0.83 2.72 4.44
N GLY A 104 -2.03 3.31 4.46
CA GLY A 104 -3.26 2.61 4.84
C GLY A 104 -3.43 1.27 4.12
N ALA A 105 -3.18 1.23 2.82
CA ALA A 105 -3.08 -0.02 2.09
C ALA A 105 -1.63 -0.51 2.00
N VAL A 106 -0.68 0.29 1.46
CA VAL A 106 0.70 -0.13 1.22
C VAL A 106 1.70 0.84 1.83
N PHE A 107 2.62 0.33 2.62
CA PHE A 107 3.85 1.01 2.98
C PHE A 107 4.99 0.44 2.13
N ASN A 108 5.67 1.29 1.37
CA ASN A 108 6.75 0.91 0.47
C ASN A 108 8.09 1.49 0.93
N ASN A 109 9.04 0.62 1.21
CA ASN A 109 10.43 0.92 1.52
C ASN A 109 11.41 0.28 0.51
N GLY A 110 10.87 -0.45 -0.48
CA GLY A 110 11.61 -1.08 -1.56
C GLY A 110 11.13 -0.59 -2.93
N HIS A 111 11.00 -1.49 -3.88
CA HIS A 111 10.49 -1.18 -5.21
C HIS A 111 9.02 -1.59 -5.33
N LEU A 112 8.14 -0.66 -5.71
CA LEU A 112 6.72 -0.90 -5.93
C LEU A 112 6.29 -0.48 -7.33
N VAL A 113 5.77 -1.42 -8.09
CA VAL A 113 5.14 -1.18 -9.38
C VAL A 113 3.65 -1.48 -9.27
N VAL A 114 2.82 -0.53 -9.67
CA VAL A 114 1.35 -0.64 -9.63
C VAL A 114 0.79 -0.37 -11.02
N GLY A 115 0.09 -1.35 -11.59
CA GLY A 115 -0.57 -1.23 -12.87
C GLY A 115 -2.05 -1.59 -12.78
N ASN A 116 -2.93 -0.82 -13.45
CA ASN A 116 -4.36 -1.10 -13.61
C ASN A 116 -5.10 -1.47 -12.32
N SER A 117 -4.69 -0.88 -11.21
CA SER A 117 -5.15 -1.27 -9.88
C SER A 117 -6.05 -0.22 -9.24
N VAL A 118 -6.81 -0.63 -8.22
CA VAL A 118 -7.76 0.23 -7.54
C VAL A 118 -7.43 0.31 -6.05
N PHE A 119 -7.28 1.52 -5.55
CA PHE A 119 -7.14 1.83 -4.13
C PHE A 119 -8.37 2.62 -3.68
N ASP A 120 -9.26 1.96 -2.96
CA ASP A 120 -10.54 2.57 -2.58
C ASP A 120 -10.74 2.53 -1.08
N SER A 121 -11.14 3.67 -0.50
CA SER A 121 -11.56 3.73 0.90
C SER A 121 -10.49 3.26 1.91
N ASN A 122 -9.21 3.38 1.59
CA ASN A 122 -8.14 3.12 2.56
C ASN A 122 -7.96 4.31 3.50
N ASP A 123 -7.50 4.06 4.73
CA ASP A 123 -7.49 5.11 5.77
C ASP A 123 -6.22 5.12 6.63
N ILE A 124 -6.00 6.24 7.29
CA ILE A 124 -5.04 6.41 8.39
C ILE A 124 -5.83 6.64 9.66
N VAL A 125 -5.60 5.80 10.68
CA VAL A 125 -6.37 5.83 11.92
C VAL A 125 -5.98 7.00 12.81
N ASN A 126 -4.68 7.21 13.01
CA ASN A 126 -4.17 8.35 13.77
C ASN A 126 -4.26 9.61 12.90
N ARG A 127 -4.83 10.67 13.44
CA ARG A 127 -5.09 11.91 12.70
C ARG A 127 -3.94 12.91 12.74
N GLY A 128 -2.77 12.45 13.17
CA GLY A 128 -1.59 13.29 13.34
C GLY A 128 -1.62 14.13 14.63
N SER A 129 -0.54 14.83 14.87
CA SER A 129 -0.40 15.74 16.03
C SER A 129 0.27 17.04 15.57
N ALA A 130 0.44 17.98 16.49
CA ALA A 130 1.07 19.27 16.18
C ALA A 130 2.48 19.16 15.56
N SER A 131 3.17 18.04 15.79
CA SER A 131 4.55 17.80 15.34
C SER A 131 4.70 16.66 14.34
N VAL A 132 3.63 15.93 14.01
CA VAL A 132 3.70 14.74 13.16
C VAL A 132 2.54 14.73 12.17
N ASP A 133 2.85 14.63 10.90
CA ASP A 133 1.90 14.41 9.82
C ASP A 133 1.97 12.94 9.40
N TYR A 134 0.82 12.29 9.32
CA TYR A 134 0.67 10.91 8.86
C TYR A 134 0.02 10.88 7.48
N GLY A 135 0.10 9.77 6.75
CA GLY A 135 -0.61 9.72 5.49
C GLY A 135 -0.23 8.64 4.50
N GLY A 136 -0.51 8.94 3.22
CA GLY A 136 -0.47 7.94 2.19
C GLY A 136 -1.53 6.87 2.45
N ALA A 137 -2.79 7.26 2.56
CA ALA A 137 -3.84 6.31 2.92
C ALA A 137 -3.94 5.14 1.95
N ALA A 138 -3.64 5.34 0.68
CA ALA A 138 -3.45 4.26 -0.27
C ALA A 138 -1.99 3.77 -0.23
N ILE A 139 -1.03 4.65 -0.53
CA ILE A 139 0.38 4.29 -0.62
C ILE A 139 1.23 5.33 0.12
N TYR A 140 2.11 4.87 0.98
CA TYR A 140 3.21 5.67 1.51
C TYR A 140 4.54 5.14 0.96
N ASN A 141 5.24 5.95 0.18
CA ASN A 141 6.54 5.62 -0.38
C ASN A 141 7.65 6.26 0.47
N TRP A 142 8.37 5.41 1.20
CA TRP A 142 9.38 5.82 2.15
C TRP A 142 10.67 6.24 1.46
N TYR A 143 11.68 6.61 2.20
CA TYR A 143 12.92 7.27 1.81
C TYR A 143 13.69 6.56 0.67
N ASP A 144 13.93 5.25 0.83
CA ASP A 144 14.61 4.41 -0.17
C ASP A 144 13.63 3.78 -1.17
N GLY A 145 12.35 4.11 -1.02
CA GLY A 145 11.28 3.57 -1.85
C GLY A 145 11.28 4.14 -3.26
N VAL A 146 11.16 3.25 -4.24
CA VAL A 146 10.90 3.62 -5.63
C VAL A 146 9.49 3.19 -6.00
N LEU A 147 8.66 4.15 -6.40
CA LEU A 147 7.26 3.93 -6.74
C LEU A 147 7.00 4.21 -8.22
N THR A 148 6.41 3.25 -8.91
CA THR A 148 5.85 3.46 -10.25
C THR A 148 4.38 3.09 -10.26
N VAL A 149 3.52 4.01 -10.68
CA VAL A 149 2.07 3.81 -10.80
C VAL A 149 1.62 4.14 -12.21
N SER A 150 0.83 3.27 -12.82
CA SER A 150 0.23 3.52 -14.12
C SER A 150 -1.21 3.00 -14.20
N GLY A 151 -2.08 3.70 -14.94
CA GLY A 151 -3.44 3.27 -15.26
C GLY A 151 -4.32 2.95 -14.04
N SER A 152 -4.07 3.55 -12.88
CA SER A 152 -4.65 3.13 -11.62
C SER A 152 -5.61 4.17 -11.03
N ASN A 153 -6.55 3.72 -10.20
CA ASN A 153 -7.57 4.56 -9.61
C ASN A 153 -7.41 4.64 -8.08
N PHE A 154 -7.42 5.87 -7.56
CA PHE A 154 -7.36 6.16 -6.13
C PHE A 154 -8.63 6.91 -5.74
N THR A 155 -9.51 6.26 -4.99
CA THR A 155 -10.83 6.82 -4.68
C THR A 155 -11.12 6.78 -3.18
N ASN A 156 -11.72 7.85 -2.67
CA ASN A 156 -12.24 7.93 -1.30
C ASN A 156 -11.21 7.59 -0.19
N ASN A 157 -9.91 7.70 -0.48
CA ASN A 157 -8.90 7.41 0.54
C ASN A 157 -8.85 8.56 1.55
N ILE A 158 -8.65 8.20 2.82
CA ILE A 158 -8.86 8.99 4.04
C ILE A 158 -10.35 9.22 4.31
N LYS A 159 -10.91 8.30 5.11
CA LYS A 159 -12.30 8.37 5.54
C LYS A 159 -12.48 9.42 6.63
N ASN A 160 -13.64 10.08 6.59
CA ASN A 160 -14.04 11.01 7.66
C ASN A 160 -13.01 12.10 8.00
N TYR A 161 -12.29 12.60 7.00
CA TYR A 161 -11.37 13.72 7.18
C TYR A 161 -12.08 14.90 7.86
N LYS A 162 -11.44 15.48 8.86
CA LYS A 162 -11.95 16.67 9.57
C LYS A 162 -10.95 17.80 9.44
N ASN A 163 -11.47 19.02 9.44
CA ASN A 163 -10.61 20.20 9.51
C ASN A 163 -9.81 20.17 10.83
N GLY A 164 -8.49 20.15 10.70
CA GLY A 164 -7.56 19.97 11.83
C GLY A 164 -6.80 18.65 11.83
N ASP A 165 -7.29 17.63 11.12
CA ASP A 165 -6.52 16.40 10.91
C ASP A 165 -5.23 16.72 10.16
N ARG A 166 -4.12 16.15 10.62
CA ARG A 166 -2.80 16.33 10.01
C ARG A 166 -2.45 15.10 9.18
N LEU A 167 -3.11 15.01 8.04
CA LEU A 167 -2.98 13.88 7.13
C LEU A 167 -2.49 14.36 5.77
N VAL A 168 -1.70 13.53 5.12
CA VAL A 168 -1.25 13.73 3.74
C VAL A 168 -1.87 12.67 2.84
N GLY A 169 -2.38 13.09 1.72
CA GLY A 169 -3.07 12.46 0.62
C GLY A 169 -3.23 10.95 0.47
N ALA A 170 -3.84 10.57 -0.62
CA ALA A 170 -3.96 9.15 -0.97
C ALA A 170 -2.58 8.53 -1.21
N VAL A 171 -1.71 9.21 -1.96
CA VAL A 171 -0.30 8.84 -2.15
C VAL A 171 0.58 9.87 -1.47
N ALA A 172 1.44 9.42 -0.58
CA ALA A 172 2.50 10.24 0.00
C ALA A 172 3.86 9.65 -0.36
N THR A 173 4.79 10.50 -0.79
CA THR A 173 6.14 10.06 -1.14
C THR A 173 7.21 10.99 -0.58
N ILE A 174 8.25 10.38 -0.02
CA ILE A 174 9.53 11.00 0.28
C ILE A 174 10.67 10.30 -0.47
N GLY A 175 10.39 9.19 -1.16
CA GLY A 175 11.26 8.52 -2.13
C GLY A 175 10.90 8.90 -3.57
N ASP A 176 11.56 8.29 -4.54
CA ASP A 176 11.29 8.52 -5.96
C ASP A 176 9.91 7.99 -6.36
N ALA A 177 9.17 8.76 -7.14
CA ALA A 177 7.87 8.35 -7.62
C ALA A 177 7.57 8.80 -9.06
N THR A 178 7.03 7.88 -9.85
CA THR A 178 6.49 8.16 -11.18
C THR A 178 5.03 7.70 -11.21
N ILE A 179 4.11 8.61 -11.53
CA ILE A 179 2.67 8.32 -11.59
C ILE A 179 2.15 8.77 -12.95
N SER A 180 1.56 7.84 -13.71
CA SER A 180 1.02 8.14 -15.04
C SER A 180 -0.39 7.59 -15.21
N ASP A 181 -1.16 8.25 -16.08
CA ASP A 181 -2.45 7.80 -16.59
C ASP A 181 -3.42 7.32 -15.50
N SER A 182 -3.37 7.97 -14.34
CA SER A 182 -4.08 7.54 -13.13
C SER A 182 -5.12 8.58 -12.70
N CYS A 183 -6.13 8.12 -11.96
CA CYS A 183 -7.26 8.95 -11.55
C CYS A 183 -7.36 9.02 -10.03
N PHE A 184 -7.53 10.26 -9.51
CA PHE A 184 -7.64 10.54 -8.09
C PHE A 184 -8.96 11.27 -7.81
N VAL A 185 -9.91 10.61 -7.15
CA VAL A 185 -11.25 11.16 -6.90
C VAL A 185 -11.60 11.07 -5.41
N ASN A 186 -12.12 12.15 -4.85
CA ASN A 186 -12.60 12.20 -3.46
C ASN A 186 -11.57 11.77 -2.41
N ASN A 187 -10.30 11.96 -2.68
CA ASN A 187 -9.27 11.73 -1.68
C ASN A 187 -9.11 12.99 -0.82
N ALA A 188 -8.77 12.80 0.45
CA ALA A 188 -8.65 13.91 1.38
C ALA A 188 -7.25 13.99 2.02
N GLY A 189 -6.85 15.18 2.43
CA GLY A 189 -5.59 15.41 3.12
C GLY A 189 -5.34 16.89 3.31
N ARG A 190 -4.62 17.27 4.37
CA ARG A 190 -4.27 18.66 4.67
C ARG A 190 -3.22 19.21 3.69
N TRP A 191 -2.26 18.38 3.32
CA TRP A 191 -1.10 18.73 2.52
C TRP A 191 -1.14 18.04 1.14
N GLY A 192 -2.29 18.03 0.49
CA GLY A 192 -2.55 17.39 -0.78
C GLY A 192 -3.48 16.20 -0.63
N GLY A 193 -4.71 16.32 -1.14
CA GLY A 193 -5.71 15.24 -1.05
C GLY A 193 -5.35 14.03 -1.91
N ALA A 194 -4.80 14.25 -3.09
CA ALA A 194 -4.42 13.18 -4.01
C ALA A 194 -2.98 12.71 -3.78
N ILE A 195 -2.01 13.56 -4.05
CA ILE A 195 -0.58 13.25 -3.94
C ILE A 195 0.08 14.30 -3.04
N SER A 196 0.95 13.87 -2.16
CA SER A 196 1.83 14.71 -1.38
C SER A 196 3.26 14.22 -1.54
N ALA A 197 4.15 15.10 -1.96
CA ALA A 197 5.58 14.83 -2.02
C ALA A 197 6.31 15.78 -1.07
N SER A 198 7.15 15.25 -0.21
CA SER A 198 8.02 16.03 0.65
C SER A 198 9.45 15.55 0.50
N GLY A 199 10.33 16.42 0.00
CA GLY A 199 11.76 16.15 -0.02
C GLY A 199 12.35 16.40 1.37
N TYR A 200 12.96 15.40 1.97
CA TYR A 200 13.82 15.59 3.14
C TYR A 200 15.24 15.76 2.62
N LEU A 201 15.74 17.00 2.61
CA LEU A 201 17.13 17.24 2.21
C LEU A 201 18.05 16.87 3.37
N ILE A 202 18.66 15.71 3.31
CA ILE A 202 19.91 15.46 4.03
C ILE A 202 21.01 16.07 3.16
N ALA A 203 21.83 16.95 3.73
CA ALA A 203 22.88 17.62 2.98
C ALA A 203 23.83 16.60 2.36
N GLY A 204 23.81 16.48 1.02
CA GLY A 204 24.66 15.58 0.24
C GLY A 204 23.95 14.45 -0.50
N ASP A 205 22.63 14.26 -0.29
CA ASP A 205 21.87 13.25 -0.99
C ASP A 205 21.23 13.81 -2.29
N ASP A 206 21.01 12.92 -3.26
CA ASP A 206 20.27 13.23 -4.47
C ASP A 206 18.82 13.63 -4.10
N VAL A 207 18.29 14.61 -4.82
CA VAL A 207 16.91 15.07 -4.60
C VAL A 207 15.95 14.01 -5.14
N ASN A 208 15.10 13.46 -4.29
CA ASN A 208 14.04 12.56 -4.71
C ASN A 208 13.09 13.23 -5.71
N THR A 209 12.66 12.49 -6.70
CA THR A 209 11.90 13.02 -7.83
C THR A 209 10.43 12.54 -7.77
N LEU A 210 9.52 13.46 -8.08
CA LEU A 210 8.14 13.13 -8.40
C LEU A 210 7.84 13.51 -9.85
N THR A 211 7.47 12.54 -10.66
CA THR A 211 6.97 12.77 -12.02
C THR A 211 5.50 12.36 -12.11
N VAL A 212 4.64 13.27 -12.57
CA VAL A 212 3.22 12.99 -12.79
C VAL A 212 2.84 13.35 -14.23
N SER A 213 2.21 12.43 -14.96
CA SER A 213 1.77 12.65 -16.33
C SER A 213 0.43 11.99 -16.62
N GLY A 214 -0.34 12.49 -17.59
CA GLY A 214 -1.58 11.88 -18.06
C GLY A 214 -2.67 11.62 -17.01
N SER A 215 -2.50 12.13 -15.79
CA SER A 215 -3.37 11.82 -14.65
C SER A 215 -4.44 12.88 -14.40
N THR A 216 -5.55 12.48 -13.77
CA THR A 216 -6.70 13.34 -13.44
C THR A 216 -6.89 13.44 -11.91
N PHE A 217 -7.36 14.64 -11.45
CA PHE A 217 -7.51 14.95 -10.02
C PHE A 217 -8.87 15.54 -9.71
#